data_af2e554239759375d7181d09cd8047f7
#
_entry.id   af2e554239759375d7181d09cd8047f7
#
_cell.length_a   1.000
_cell.length_b   1.000
_cell.length_c   1.000
_cell.angle_alpha   90.00
_cell.angle_beta   90.00
_cell.angle_gamma   90.00
#
_symmetry.space_group_name_H-M   'P 1'
#
loop_
_entity.id
_entity.type
_entity.pdbx_description
1 polymer ?
#
loop_
_entity_poly.entity_id
_entity_poly.type
_entity_poly.pdbx_seq_one_letter_code
_entity_poly.pdbx_strand_id
1 'polypeptide(L)'
;FDGLSIAWAVAEYLHNSAEHAAKTLFATHYHELTELAERLPGAQNYQITATEREGEVVFLHRLERGRASKSYGIEVARLAGLPPVVIESAREVLARLERYEFEVFADDDAPEALKKVGRRRAAAQASLFELANADDAD
;
A
#
# COMPACT_ATOMS: atom_id res chain seq x y z
N PHE A 1 -14.37 3.34 -2.17
CA PHE A 1 -14.56 2.08 -1.42
C PHE A 1 -15.24 0.97 -2.25
N ASP A 2 -16.05 1.29 -3.25
CA ASP A 2 -16.74 0.28 -4.08
C ASP A 2 -15.74 -0.63 -4.79
N GLY A 3 -14.70 -0.06 -5.41
CA GLY A 3 -13.66 -0.82 -6.08
C GLY A 3 -12.91 -1.77 -5.15
N LEU A 4 -12.56 -1.32 -3.96
CA LEU A 4 -11.94 -2.17 -2.94
C LEU A 4 -12.86 -3.32 -2.52
N SER A 5 -14.15 -3.03 -2.28
CA SER A 5 -15.14 -4.03 -1.87
C SER A 5 -15.33 -5.11 -2.93
N ILE A 6 -15.40 -4.72 -4.20
CA ILE A 6 -15.51 -5.66 -5.31
C ILE A 6 -14.23 -6.49 -5.43
N ALA A 7 -13.06 -5.86 -5.38
CA ALA A 7 -11.78 -6.56 -5.46
C ALA A 7 -11.61 -7.59 -4.33
N TRP A 8 -12.01 -7.22 -3.12
CA TRP A 8 -12.03 -8.11 -1.95
C TRP A 8 -12.92 -9.32 -2.19
N ALA A 9 -14.18 -9.09 -2.56
CA ALA A 9 -15.17 -10.14 -2.80
C ALA A 9 -14.74 -11.09 -3.93
N VAL A 10 -14.15 -10.57 -5.00
CA VAL A 10 -13.63 -11.39 -6.12
C VAL A 10 -12.48 -12.26 -5.65
N ALA A 11 -11.53 -11.73 -4.88
CA ALA A 11 -10.40 -12.50 -4.39
C ALA A 11 -10.84 -13.63 -3.44
N GLU A 12 -11.77 -13.34 -2.52
CA GLU A 12 -12.37 -14.38 -1.64
C GLU A 12 -13.13 -15.43 -2.44
N TYR A 13 -13.91 -15.01 -3.43
CA TYR A 13 -14.66 -15.93 -4.27
C TYR A 13 -13.75 -16.89 -5.03
N LEU A 14 -12.68 -16.38 -5.66
CA LEU A 14 -11.71 -17.21 -6.39
C LEU A 14 -10.97 -18.19 -5.47
N HIS A 15 -10.75 -17.83 -4.22
CA HIS A 15 -10.13 -18.72 -3.24
C HIS A 15 -11.08 -19.80 -2.74
N ASN A 16 -12.34 -19.44 -2.44
CA ASN A 16 -13.26 -20.30 -1.70
C ASN A 16 -14.17 -21.16 -2.60
N SER A 17 -14.35 -20.79 -3.87
CA SER A 17 -15.21 -21.52 -4.79
C SER A 17 -14.50 -22.77 -5.30
N ALA A 18 -15.03 -23.95 -4.96
CA ALA A 18 -14.47 -25.21 -5.44
C ALA A 18 -14.52 -25.36 -6.99
N GLU A 19 -15.49 -24.72 -7.63
CA GLU A 19 -15.64 -24.77 -9.10
C GLU A 19 -14.68 -23.81 -9.82
N HIS A 20 -14.28 -22.71 -9.16
CA HIS A 20 -13.51 -21.63 -9.76
C HIS A 20 -12.12 -21.46 -9.16
N ALA A 21 -11.79 -22.27 -8.14
CA ALA A 21 -10.47 -22.26 -7.53
C ALA A 21 -9.37 -22.58 -8.57
N ALA A 22 -8.52 -21.62 -8.83
CA ALA A 22 -7.44 -21.73 -9.80
C ALA A 22 -6.16 -21.09 -9.22
N LYS A 23 -5.01 -21.40 -9.84
CA LYS A 23 -3.79 -20.64 -9.57
C LYS A 23 -4.00 -19.21 -10.08
N THR A 24 -4.04 -18.28 -9.15
CA THR A 24 -4.41 -16.89 -9.41
C THR A 24 -3.31 -15.94 -9.02
N LEU A 25 -2.97 -15.00 -9.91
CA LEU A 25 -2.22 -13.79 -9.59
C LEU A 25 -3.20 -12.63 -9.52
N PHE A 26 -3.27 -11.97 -8.37
CA PHE A 26 -4.14 -10.82 -8.15
C PHE A 26 -3.29 -9.58 -7.95
N ALA A 27 -3.14 -8.77 -8.99
CA ALA A 27 -2.38 -7.53 -8.95
C ALA A 27 -3.29 -6.36 -8.56
N THR A 28 -2.89 -5.61 -7.54
CA THR A 28 -3.66 -4.49 -7.03
C THR A 28 -2.75 -3.45 -6.37
N HIS A 29 -3.25 -2.23 -6.21
CA HIS A 29 -2.64 -1.19 -5.38
C HIS A 29 -3.40 -0.96 -4.06
N TYR A 30 -4.45 -1.74 -3.81
CA TYR A 30 -5.18 -1.69 -2.54
C TYR A 30 -4.41 -2.43 -1.45
N HIS A 31 -3.74 -1.69 -0.57
CA HIS A 31 -2.95 -2.26 0.52
C HIS A 31 -3.80 -3.08 1.52
N GLU A 32 -5.07 -2.74 1.65
CA GLU A 32 -6.04 -3.42 2.49
C GLU A 32 -6.21 -4.89 2.11
N LEU A 33 -6.11 -5.21 0.81
CA LEU A 33 -6.23 -6.59 0.32
C LEU A 33 -5.10 -7.51 0.81
N THR A 34 -4.00 -6.95 1.30
CA THR A 34 -2.93 -7.76 1.89
C THR A 34 -3.38 -8.52 3.15
N GLU A 35 -4.45 -8.10 3.79
CA GLU A 35 -5.03 -8.80 4.94
C GLU A 35 -5.67 -10.13 4.57
N LEU A 36 -6.05 -10.32 3.31
CA LEU A 36 -6.61 -11.60 2.85
C LEU A 36 -5.66 -12.77 3.06
N ALA A 37 -4.35 -12.55 2.96
CA ALA A 37 -3.36 -13.59 3.22
C ALA A 37 -3.32 -14.06 4.69
N GLU A 38 -3.88 -13.29 5.62
CA GLU A 38 -4.02 -13.70 7.03
C GLU A 38 -5.29 -14.53 7.27
N ARG A 39 -6.28 -14.40 6.38
CA ARG A 39 -7.59 -15.05 6.49
C ARG A 39 -7.74 -16.27 5.59
N LEU A 40 -7.09 -16.23 4.43
CA LEU A 40 -7.22 -17.25 3.40
C LEU A 40 -5.96 -18.12 3.36
N PRO A 41 -5.99 -19.40 3.75
CA PRO A 41 -4.82 -20.26 3.90
C PRO A 41 -4.00 -20.43 2.60
N GLY A 42 -4.68 -20.35 1.44
CA GLY A 42 -4.05 -20.48 0.12
C GLY A 42 -3.53 -19.14 -0.46
N ALA A 43 -3.72 -18.01 0.23
CA ALA A 43 -3.30 -16.70 -0.25
C ALA A 43 -1.95 -16.29 0.33
N GLN A 44 -1.12 -15.65 -0.48
CA GLN A 44 0.17 -15.11 -0.06
C GLN A 44 0.40 -13.73 -0.67
N ASN A 45 1.03 -12.85 0.11
CA ASN A 45 1.41 -11.53 -0.33
C ASN A 45 2.78 -11.53 -0.98
N TYR A 46 2.86 -10.85 -2.11
CA TYR A 46 4.10 -10.53 -2.80
C TYR A 46 4.11 -9.04 -3.16
N GLN A 47 5.30 -8.50 -3.32
CA GLN A 47 5.51 -7.12 -3.75
C GLN A 47 6.50 -7.07 -4.91
N ILE A 48 6.36 -6.07 -5.75
CA ILE A 48 7.40 -5.69 -6.71
C ILE A 48 8.37 -4.76 -6.00
N THR A 49 9.65 -5.11 -5.99
CA THR A 49 10.66 -4.32 -5.28
C THR A 49 11.06 -3.08 -6.08
N ALA A 50 11.23 -1.99 -5.34
CA ALA A 50 11.82 -0.75 -5.83
C ALA A 50 12.93 -0.32 -4.87
N THR A 51 13.91 0.41 -5.36
CA THR A 51 14.94 1.04 -4.56
C THR A 51 15.00 2.52 -4.86
N GLU A 52 15.33 3.32 -3.86
CA GLU A 52 15.60 4.74 -4.03
C GLU A 52 17.10 4.95 -4.18
N ARG A 53 17.50 5.63 -5.25
CA ARG A 53 18.88 6.06 -5.50
C ARG A 53 18.90 7.51 -5.91
N GLU A 54 19.65 8.32 -5.20
CA GLU A 54 19.82 9.76 -5.52
C GLU A 54 18.48 10.52 -5.63
N GLY A 55 17.49 10.15 -4.78
CA GLY A 55 16.16 10.75 -4.81
C GLY A 55 15.25 10.26 -5.95
N GLU A 56 15.68 9.26 -6.70
CA GLU A 56 14.88 8.62 -7.74
C GLU A 56 14.50 7.18 -7.38
N VAL A 57 13.26 6.81 -7.73
CA VAL A 57 12.77 5.44 -7.55
C VAL A 57 13.14 4.60 -8.76
N VAL A 58 13.83 3.50 -8.53
CA VAL A 58 14.18 2.51 -9.55
C VAL A 58 13.41 1.22 -9.28
N PHE A 59 12.56 0.81 -10.22
CA PHE A 59 11.85 -0.45 -10.15
C PHE A 59 12.76 -1.61 -10.53
N LEU A 60 12.97 -2.55 -9.61
CA LEU A 60 13.87 -3.68 -9.82
C LEU A 60 13.20 -4.83 -10.59
N HIS A 61 11.90 -4.76 -10.82
CA HIS A 61 11.09 -5.80 -11.49
C HIS A 61 11.28 -7.19 -10.87
N ARG A 62 11.49 -7.23 -9.55
CA ARG A 62 11.61 -8.46 -8.78
C ARG A 62 10.38 -8.66 -7.93
N LEU A 63 9.88 -9.88 -7.94
CA LEU A 63 8.78 -10.30 -7.08
C LEU A 63 9.37 -10.89 -5.80
N GLU A 64 9.07 -10.28 -4.67
CA GLU A 64 9.53 -10.72 -3.35
C GLU A 64 8.34 -10.98 -2.44
N ARG A 65 8.49 -11.95 -1.56
CA ARG A 65 7.46 -12.27 -0.58
C ARG A 65 7.32 -11.14 0.43
N GLY A 66 6.10 -10.72 0.69
CA GLY A 66 5.79 -9.65 1.65
C GLY A 66 4.81 -8.65 1.11
N ARG A 67 4.59 -7.59 1.88
CA ARG A 67 3.67 -6.49 1.56
C ARG A 67 4.47 -5.29 1.09
N ALA A 68 3.97 -4.58 0.09
CA ALA A 68 4.51 -3.26 -0.23
C ALA A 68 4.15 -2.28 0.89
N SER A 69 5.13 -1.49 1.34
CA SER A 69 4.93 -0.47 2.38
C SER A 69 4.49 0.88 1.81
N LYS A 70 4.78 1.13 0.54
CA LYS A 70 4.52 2.41 -0.15
C LYS A 70 3.81 2.18 -1.48
N SER A 71 3.01 3.18 -1.88
CA SER A 71 2.54 3.33 -3.25
C SER A 71 3.52 4.24 -4.01
N TYR A 72 3.86 3.88 -5.24
CA TYR A 72 4.75 4.64 -6.11
C TYR A 72 4.00 5.36 -7.25
N GLY A 73 2.68 5.55 -7.12
CA GLY A 73 1.85 6.13 -8.17
C GLY A 73 2.31 7.51 -8.63
N ILE A 74 2.67 8.40 -7.71
CA ILE A 74 3.17 9.75 -8.04
C ILE A 74 4.52 9.66 -8.74
N GLU A 75 5.38 8.74 -8.33
CA GLU A 75 6.68 8.55 -8.97
C GLU A 75 6.55 7.98 -10.38
N VAL A 76 5.62 7.04 -10.58
CA VAL A 76 5.27 6.55 -11.92
C VAL A 76 4.73 7.68 -12.80
N ALA A 77 3.89 8.55 -12.26
CA ALA A 77 3.39 9.73 -12.97
C ALA A 77 4.53 10.69 -13.36
N ARG A 78 5.51 10.91 -12.48
CA ARG A 78 6.72 11.69 -12.77
C ARG A 78 7.52 11.07 -13.92
N LEU A 79 7.76 9.76 -13.85
CA LEU A 79 8.49 9.02 -14.89
C LEU A 79 7.73 9.00 -16.23
N ALA A 80 6.40 9.04 -16.19
CA ALA A 80 5.54 9.16 -17.36
C ALA A 80 5.53 10.58 -17.97
N GLY A 81 6.22 11.54 -17.35
CA GLY A 81 6.39 12.88 -17.89
C GLY A 81 5.29 13.89 -17.50
N LEU A 82 4.54 13.66 -16.43
CA LEU A 82 3.63 14.68 -15.91
C LEU A 82 4.43 15.94 -15.50
N PRO A 83 3.88 17.14 -15.71
CA PRO A 83 4.55 18.39 -15.37
C PRO A 83 4.96 18.44 -13.88
N PRO A 84 6.15 18.97 -13.55
CA PRO A 84 6.62 19.05 -12.16
C PRO A 84 5.63 19.70 -11.19
N VAL A 85 4.94 20.75 -11.62
CA VAL A 85 3.93 21.44 -10.81
C VAL A 85 2.75 20.52 -10.43
N VAL A 86 2.37 19.59 -11.31
CA VAL A 86 1.32 18.59 -11.03
C VAL A 86 1.83 17.57 -10.02
N ILE A 87 3.06 17.10 -10.18
CA ILE A 87 3.69 16.16 -9.26
C ILE A 87 3.81 16.73 -7.85
N GLU A 88 4.24 17.99 -7.75
CA GLU A 88 4.38 18.69 -6.47
C GLU A 88 3.02 18.86 -5.77
N SER A 89 2.02 19.32 -6.50
CA SER A 89 0.63 19.40 -5.99
C SER A 89 0.08 18.04 -5.56
N ALA A 90 0.36 16.99 -6.33
CA ALA A 90 -0.06 15.62 -5.98
C ALA A 90 0.58 15.13 -4.66
N ARG A 91 1.85 15.43 -4.41
CA ARG A 91 2.52 15.11 -3.15
C ARG A 91 1.90 15.84 -1.96
N GLU A 92 1.58 17.12 -2.12
CA GLU A 92 0.89 17.88 -1.06
C GLU A 92 -0.50 17.34 -0.77
N VAL A 93 -1.26 16.96 -1.80
CA VAL A 93 -2.58 16.33 -1.63
C VAL A 93 -2.46 15.00 -0.93
N LEU A 94 -1.50 14.16 -1.35
CA LEU A 94 -1.25 12.86 -0.72
C LEU A 94 -0.94 13.02 0.77
N ALA A 95 -0.04 13.93 1.15
CA ALA A 95 0.31 14.20 2.53
C ALA A 95 -0.88 14.69 3.38
N ARG A 96 -1.86 15.38 2.77
CA ARG A 96 -3.11 15.77 3.45
C ARG A 96 -4.06 14.59 3.62
N LEU A 97 -4.20 13.76 2.60
CA LEU A 97 -5.07 12.58 2.63
C LEU A 97 -4.57 11.54 3.65
N GLU A 98 -3.25 11.30 3.70
CA GLU A 98 -2.65 10.42 4.68
C GLU A 98 -2.87 10.90 6.12
N ARG A 99 -2.79 12.20 6.37
CA ARG A 99 -3.12 12.78 7.69
C ARG A 99 -4.60 12.62 8.04
N TYR A 100 -5.49 12.86 7.07
CA TYR A 100 -6.93 12.70 7.27
C TYR A 100 -7.30 11.25 7.57
N GLU A 101 -6.72 10.30 6.83
CA GLU A 101 -6.91 8.87 7.09
C GLU A 101 -6.44 8.51 8.51
N PHE A 102 -5.33 9.10 8.96
CA PHE A 102 -4.80 8.92 10.30
C PHE A 102 -5.77 9.43 11.39
N GLU A 103 -6.36 10.59 11.21
CA GLU A 103 -7.34 11.17 12.14
C GLU A 103 -8.61 10.31 12.22
N VAL A 104 -9.12 9.87 11.08
CA VAL A 104 -10.33 9.03 11.00
C VAL A 104 -10.12 7.65 11.66
N PHE A 105 -8.93 7.06 11.54
CA PHE A 105 -8.63 5.74 12.14
C PHE A 105 -8.14 5.83 13.59
N ALA A 106 -7.79 7.02 14.07
CA ALA A 106 -7.47 7.26 15.47
C ALA A 106 -8.71 7.45 16.34
N ASP A 107 -9.88 7.63 15.73
CA ASP A 107 -11.14 7.81 16.44
C ASP A 107 -11.53 6.50 17.16
N ASP A 108 -11.83 6.59 18.46
CA ASP A 108 -12.12 5.43 19.31
C ASP A 108 -13.42 4.69 18.92
N ASP A 109 -14.29 5.30 18.12
CA ASP A 109 -15.52 4.72 17.60
C ASP A 109 -15.36 3.94 16.29
N ALA A 110 -14.16 3.92 15.69
CA ALA A 110 -13.91 3.18 14.46
C ALA A 110 -13.98 1.65 14.68
N PRO A 111 -14.52 0.88 13.73
CA PRO A 111 -14.54 -0.58 13.79
C PRO A 111 -13.15 -1.17 14.04
N GLU A 112 -13.05 -2.21 14.88
CA GLU A 112 -11.79 -2.82 15.31
C GLU A 112 -10.88 -3.27 14.13
N ALA A 113 -11.48 -3.70 13.03
CA ALA A 113 -10.77 -4.06 11.80
C ALA A 113 -10.05 -2.85 11.18
N LEU A 114 -10.66 -1.67 11.20
CA LEU A 114 -10.09 -0.43 10.68
C LEU A 114 -9.01 0.12 11.61
N LYS A 115 -9.17 -0.01 12.93
CA LYS A 115 -8.15 0.36 13.93
C LYS A 115 -6.83 -0.41 13.73
N LYS A 116 -6.91 -1.70 13.37
CA LYS A 116 -5.73 -2.52 13.08
C LYS A 116 -4.97 -2.04 11.84
N VAL A 117 -5.68 -1.63 10.79
CA VAL A 117 -5.08 -1.11 9.55
C VAL A 117 -4.38 0.22 9.83
N GLY A 118 -5.05 1.15 10.51
CA GLY A 118 -4.49 2.45 10.88
C GLY A 118 -3.25 2.33 11.76
N ARG A 119 -3.27 1.49 12.80
CA ARG A 119 -2.11 1.25 13.68
C ARG A 119 -0.91 0.65 12.97
N ARG A 120 -1.12 -0.24 11.98
CA ARG A 120 -0.04 -0.85 11.20
C ARG A 120 0.59 0.14 10.22
N ARG A 121 -0.21 1.00 9.58
CA ARG A 121 0.28 2.09 8.72
C ARG A 121 1.04 3.12 9.54
N ALA A 122 0.52 3.50 10.72
CA ALA A 122 1.20 4.39 11.66
C ALA A 122 2.58 3.88 12.08
N ALA A 123 2.68 2.62 12.44
CA ALA A 123 3.95 2.01 12.85
C ALA A 123 4.97 1.95 11.69
N ALA A 124 4.51 1.65 10.47
CA ALA A 124 5.37 1.63 9.29
C ALA A 124 5.87 3.04 8.92
N GLN A 125 5.04 4.06 9.09
CA GLN A 125 5.38 5.44 8.78
C GLN A 125 6.30 6.06 9.85
N ALA A 126 6.08 5.76 11.14
CA ALA A 126 6.96 6.19 12.23
C ALA A 126 8.38 5.64 12.07
N SER A 127 8.53 4.38 11.68
CA SER A 127 9.84 3.78 11.44
C SER A 127 10.58 4.40 10.24
N LEU A 128 9.85 4.93 9.26
CA LEU A 128 10.42 5.64 8.11
C LEU A 128 10.92 7.05 8.47
N PHE A 129 10.20 7.76 9.37
CA PHE A 129 10.62 9.06 9.87
C PHE A 129 11.85 8.94 10.79
N GLU A 130 11.96 7.87 11.56
CA GLU A 130 13.15 7.61 12.40
C GLU A 130 14.39 7.29 11.54
N LEU A 131 14.24 6.56 10.44
CA LEU A 131 15.33 6.28 9.50
C LEU A 131 15.77 7.52 8.72
N ALA A 132 14.83 8.38 8.30
CA ALA A 132 15.15 9.61 7.58
C ALA A 132 15.87 10.65 8.45
N ASN A 133 15.58 10.68 9.76
CA ASN A 133 16.27 11.58 10.70
C ASN A 133 17.62 11.03 11.22
N ALA A 134 17.92 9.76 10.99
CA ALA A 134 19.20 9.16 11.36
C ALA A 134 20.32 9.44 10.34
N ASP A 135 19.95 9.67 9.06
CA ASP A 135 20.90 10.01 7.99
C ASP A 135 21.30 11.52 7.96
N ASP A 136 20.57 12.40 8.66
CA ASP A 136 20.88 13.83 8.75
C ASP A 136 21.78 14.20 9.97
N ALA A 137 22.30 13.20 10.70
CA ALA A 137 23.06 13.41 11.96
C ALA A 137 24.56 13.07 11.87
N ASP A 138 25.14 12.98 10.66
CA ASP A 138 26.62 12.84 10.45
C ASP A 138 27.20 13.95 9.56
#